data_2d6b0903ac3dbd541166254ba280d2cb
#
_entry.id   2d6b0903ac3dbd541166254ba280d2cb
#
_cell.length_a   1.000
_cell.length_b   1.000
_cell.length_c   1.000
_cell.angle_alpha   90.00
_cell.angle_beta   90.00
_cell.angle_gamma   90.00
#
_symmetry.space_group_name_H-M   'P 1'
#
loop_
_entity.id
_entity.type
_entity.pdbx_description
1 polymer ?
#
loop_
_entity_poly.entity_id
_entity_poly.type
_entity_poly.pdbx_seq_one_letter_code
_entity_poly.pdbx_strand_id
1 'polypeptide(L)'
;VVEGFIAYCEAELTLTDGSDLHLLDSFKLWAEDIFGWYYFVEQLVPVPNEDGSRVRYERRQVRKRLCNKQYLIVSRGAAKTMYASCLQSYFLVMDTSTTHQIATAFTMRQADETLSPIRTAITRARGPLYQFLTDGSIRNTTGSKVDRVKLASTKKGIENFITNSRIETVPMSIDKLQSMRTKFATVDEWLSCDIREDVVGAIEQGSSKIDDYLIVAISSEGTVRNAIGDTIKMKLAKILRGEIDAPWISIWHYKLDSEEEVGDPRMWLKANPNLGQTVSYQTYQRDVDTMEKSPSEKNDIIAKRFGIPAEGCTYFFSYEETLPHPRRNFWRMPCSMGIDLSRGDDFCAFTFLFPLSDGSFGVKTRNYISSLTFDRLPAAMHIKYEEFLAENSLSVMDGTVLDMMAVFDDLDAFIADAEYDVRCVGYDPYNAKEFIARWESENGPFGIEKVIQGSKTESVPLGELKKLSEERMLLFDEAIMAFTMGHCMAAQDTNGNRKLMKKRHEEKIDAVAAMMDAYVAYKLNREAFE
;
A
#
# COMPACT_ATOMS: atom_id res chain seq x y z
N VAL A 1 -1.10 6.53 -33.46
CA VAL A 1 -1.71 5.52 -32.55
C VAL A 1 -2.61 6.22 -31.54
N VAL A 2 -2.15 7.33 -30.93
CA VAL A 2 -2.97 8.11 -29.97
C VAL A 2 -4.27 8.59 -30.63
N GLU A 3 -4.20 9.20 -31.82
CA GLU A 3 -5.36 9.63 -32.58
C GLU A 3 -6.33 8.47 -32.88
N GLY A 4 -5.80 7.28 -33.19
CA GLY A 4 -6.61 6.09 -33.40
C GLY A 4 -7.31 5.61 -32.12
N PHE A 5 -6.66 5.73 -30.97
CA PHE A 5 -7.29 5.44 -29.68
C PHE A 5 -8.42 6.43 -29.35
N ILE A 6 -8.18 7.73 -29.56
CA ILE A 6 -9.17 8.78 -29.32
C ILE A 6 -10.40 8.54 -30.23
N ALA A 7 -10.15 8.40 -31.54
CA ALA A 7 -11.23 8.16 -32.53
C ALA A 7 -12.04 6.91 -32.21
N TYR A 8 -11.37 5.82 -31.80
CA TYR A 8 -12.05 4.59 -31.37
C TYR A 8 -12.95 4.84 -30.16
N CYS A 9 -12.42 5.46 -29.10
CA CYS A 9 -13.21 5.67 -27.89
C CYS A 9 -14.44 6.55 -28.13
N GLU A 10 -14.28 7.66 -28.85
CA GLU A 10 -15.39 8.60 -29.10
C GLU A 10 -16.41 8.07 -30.09
N ALA A 11 -16.02 7.20 -31.02
CA ALA A 11 -16.93 6.59 -31.97
C ALA A 11 -17.69 5.38 -31.41
N GLU A 12 -17.04 4.57 -30.57
CA GLU A 12 -17.54 3.24 -30.24
C GLU A 12 -18.03 3.11 -28.79
N LEU A 13 -17.49 3.91 -27.84
CA LEU A 13 -17.84 3.82 -26.43
C LEU A 13 -18.87 4.88 -26.02
N THR A 14 -19.58 4.59 -24.96
CA THR A 14 -20.54 5.52 -24.33
C THR A 14 -20.30 5.57 -22.82
N LEU A 15 -20.75 6.63 -22.19
CA LEU A 15 -20.83 6.68 -20.74
C LEU A 15 -21.86 5.66 -20.23
N THR A 16 -21.82 5.33 -18.95
CA THR A 16 -22.70 4.32 -18.34
C THR A 16 -24.19 4.70 -18.41
N ASP A 17 -24.51 5.99 -18.45
CA ASP A 17 -25.86 6.50 -18.68
C ASP A 17 -26.27 6.45 -20.17
N GLY A 18 -25.31 6.18 -21.05
CA GLY A 18 -25.46 6.05 -22.50
C GLY A 18 -25.34 7.34 -23.27
N SER A 19 -24.91 8.40 -22.68
CA SER A 19 -24.48 9.60 -23.37
C SER A 19 -23.18 9.37 -24.13
N ASP A 20 -22.88 10.23 -25.09
CA ASP A 20 -21.67 10.13 -25.90
C ASP A 20 -20.42 10.36 -25.05
N LEU A 21 -19.41 9.55 -25.29
CA LEU A 21 -18.12 9.69 -24.64
C LEU A 21 -17.27 10.70 -25.42
N HIS A 22 -16.92 11.80 -24.78
CA HIS A 22 -15.87 12.69 -25.23
C HIS A 22 -14.65 12.53 -24.31
N LEU A 23 -13.51 12.16 -24.90
CA LEU A 23 -12.31 11.92 -24.10
C LEU A 23 -11.80 13.22 -23.49
N LEU A 24 -11.61 13.20 -22.18
CA LEU A 24 -11.01 14.29 -21.42
C LEU A 24 -9.56 14.54 -21.88
N ASP A 25 -9.11 15.79 -21.81
CA ASP A 25 -7.74 16.13 -22.22
C ASP A 25 -6.69 15.42 -21.39
N SER A 26 -6.98 15.16 -20.11
CA SER A 26 -6.14 14.32 -19.24
C SER A 26 -6.01 12.89 -19.77
N PHE A 27 -7.10 12.30 -20.29
CA PHE A 27 -7.08 10.94 -20.87
C PHE A 27 -6.22 10.89 -22.12
N LYS A 28 -6.31 11.91 -22.96
CA LYS A 28 -5.48 12.04 -24.17
C LYS A 28 -4.01 12.13 -23.81
N LEU A 29 -3.70 12.96 -22.80
CA LEU A 29 -2.33 13.15 -22.29
C LEU A 29 -1.78 11.86 -21.67
N TRP A 30 -2.57 11.16 -20.84
CA TRP A 30 -2.13 9.89 -20.24
C TRP A 30 -1.94 8.78 -21.28
N ALA A 31 -2.76 8.77 -22.32
CA ALA A 31 -2.64 7.83 -23.43
C ALA A 31 -1.43 8.13 -24.32
N GLU A 32 -1.02 9.38 -24.42
CA GLU A 32 0.17 9.77 -25.18
C GLU A 32 1.44 9.12 -24.63
N ASP A 33 1.59 9.03 -23.31
CA ASP A 33 2.71 8.30 -22.69
C ASP A 33 2.73 6.81 -23.05
N ILE A 34 1.56 6.21 -23.21
CA ILE A 34 1.45 4.78 -23.57
C ILE A 34 1.76 4.57 -25.05
N PHE A 35 1.20 5.41 -25.93
CA PHE A 35 1.17 5.17 -27.37
C PHE A 35 2.15 6.06 -28.16
N GLY A 36 2.65 7.15 -27.57
CA GLY A 36 3.51 8.13 -28.25
C GLY A 36 4.98 7.71 -28.36
N TRP A 37 5.45 6.89 -27.43
CA TRP A 37 6.86 6.53 -27.34
C TRP A 37 7.13 5.09 -27.71
N TYR A 38 8.16 4.86 -28.55
CA TYR A 38 8.53 3.53 -29.03
C TYR A 38 10.03 3.44 -29.35
N TYR A 39 10.51 2.22 -29.43
CA TYR A 39 11.87 1.90 -29.88
C TYR A 39 11.84 0.77 -30.89
N PHE A 40 12.92 0.58 -31.62
CA PHE A 40 13.05 -0.49 -32.59
C PHE A 40 13.97 -1.59 -32.07
N VAL A 41 13.56 -2.83 -32.28
CA VAL A 41 14.39 -4.03 -32.02
C VAL A 41 14.50 -4.85 -33.28
N GLU A 42 15.66 -5.43 -33.49
CA GLU A 42 15.83 -6.42 -34.55
C GLU A 42 15.25 -7.76 -34.07
N GLN A 43 14.27 -8.27 -34.80
CA GLN A 43 13.57 -9.51 -34.45
C GLN A 43 13.42 -10.40 -35.67
N LEU A 44 13.51 -11.73 -35.47
CA LEU A 44 13.15 -12.70 -36.49
C LEU A 44 11.62 -12.77 -36.63
N VAL A 45 11.12 -12.34 -37.76
CA VAL A 45 9.69 -12.30 -38.05
C VAL A 45 9.37 -13.43 -39.04
N PRO A 46 8.34 -14.24 -38.78
CA PRO A 46 7.91 -15.25 -39.73
C PRO A 46 7.24 -14.57 -40.94
N VAL A 47 7.71 -14.87 -42.11
CA VAL A 47 7.20 -14.36 -43.39
C VAL A 47 6.77 -15.55 -44.25
N PRO A 48 5.54 -15.59 -44.78
CA PRO A 48 5.13 -16.63 -45.70
C PRO A 48 6.03 -16.64 -46.95
N ASN A 49 6.36 -17.82 -47.48
CA ASN A 49 6.97 -17.93 -48.80
C ASN A 49 5.99 -17.46 -49.87
N GLU A 50 6.50 -17.05 -51.02
CA GLU A 50 5.68 -16.59 -52.16
C GLU A 50 4.68 -17.64 -52.63
N ASP A 51 5.02 -18.92 -52.46
CA ASP A 51 4.15 -20.08 -52.80
C ASP A 51 3.21 -20.50 -51.66
N GLY A 52 3.27 -19.82 -50.49
CA GLY A 52 2.45 -20.14 -49.32
C GLY A 52 2.78 -21.47 -48.61
N SER A 53 3.79 -22.20 -49.06
CA SER A 53 4.06 -23.57 -48.62
C SER A 53 4.83 -23.69 -47.31
N ARG A 54 5.61 -22.67 -46.93
CA ARG A 54 6.41 -22.63 -45.69
C ARG A 54 6.56 -21.21 -45.17
N VAL A 55 6.91 -21.10 -43.90
CA VAL A 55 7.27 -19.85 -43.26
C VAL A 55 8.80 -19.73 -43.23
N ARG A 56 9.37 -18.64 -43.77
CA ARG A 56 10.76 -18.26 -43.59
C ARG A 56 10.86 -17.20 -42.50
N TYR A 57 12.01 -17.11 -41.83
CA TYR A 57 12.24 -16.09 -40.82
C TYR A 57 13.17 -15.03 -41.39
N GLU A 58 12.73 -13.76 -41.33
CA GLU A 58 13.53 -12.62 -41.74
C GLU A 58 13.85 -11.73 -40.54
N ARG A 59 15.05 -11.20 -40.48
CA ARG A 59 15.40 -10.16 -39.52
C ARG A 59 14.73 -8.86 -39.96
N ARG A 60 13.88 -8.33 -39.11
CA ARG A 60 13.21 -7.04 -39.34
C ARG A 60 13.30 -6.15 -38.13
N GLN A 61 13.35 -4.84 -38.38
CA GLN A 61 13.19 -3.84 -37.32
C GLN A 61 11.71 -3.81 -36.94
N VAL A 62 11.42 -4.28 -35.73
CA VAL A 62 10.06 -4.28 -35.18
C VAL A 62 9.95 -3.15 -34.18
N ARG A 63 8.88 -2.34 -34.36
CA ARG A 63 8.56 -1.27 -33.42
C ARG A 63 7.95 -1.83 -32.16
N LYS A 64 8.51 -1.49 -31.00
CA LYS A 64 8.00 -1.86 -29.67
C LYS A 64 7.59 -0.60 -28.92
N ARG A 65 6.48 -0.68 -28.18
CA ARG A 65 6.08 0.40 -27.28
C ARG A 65 7.09 0.53 -26.14
N LEU A 66 7.45 1.77 -25.77
CA LEU A 66 8.37 2.01 -24.67
C LEU A 66 7.68 1.80 -23.32
N CYS A 67 6.49 2.39 -23.12
CA CYS A 67 5.75 2.27 -21.88
C CYS A 67 5.16 0.87 -21.69
N ASN A 68 5.52 0.19 -20.61
CA ASN A 68 4.94 -1.10 -20.21
C ASN A 68 4.24 -1.06 -18.84
N LYS A 69 4.42 0.02 -18.09
CA LYS A 69 3.71 0.28 -16.83
C LYS A 69 3.27 1.73 -16.75
N GLN A 70 2.02 1.95 -16.37
CA GLN A 70 1.52 3.28 -16.05
C GLN A 70 0.93 3.29 -14.65
N TYR A 71 1.43 4.20 -13.82
CA TYR A 71 0.88 4.50 -12.51
C TYR A 71 0.13 5.83 -12.56
N LEU A 72 -1.18 5.76 -12.29
CA LEU A 72 -2.04 6.93 -12.25
C LEU A 72 -2.62 7.08 -10.84
N ILE A 73 -2.06 8.01 -10.08
CA ILE A 73 -2.51 8.37 -8.74
C ILE A 73 -3.21 9.72 -8.86
N VAL A 74 -4.53 9.71 -8.77
CA VAL A 74 -5.37 10.89 -8.96
C VAL A 74 -6.59 10.80 -8.04
N SER A 75 -7.13 11.92 -7.65
CA SER A 75 -8.22 12.01 -6.70
C SER A 75 -9.46 11.20 -7.11
N ARG A 76 -10.28 10.88 -6.13
CA ARG A 76 -11.59 10.25 -6.35
C ARG A 76 -12.50 11.18 -7.18
N GLY A 77 -13.15 10.61 -8.20
CA GLY A 77 -14.00 11.37 -9.12
C GLY A 77 -13.30 11.89 -10.36
N ALA A 78 -12.00 11.60 -10.59
CA ALA A 78 -11.27 11.95 -11.80
C ALA A 78 -11.52 11.01 -13.00
N ALA A 79 -12.47 10.08 -12.89
CA ALA A 79 -12.85 9.10 -13.90
C ALA A 79 -11.72 8.13 -14.33
N LYS A 80 -10.76 7.83 -13.45
CA LYS A 80 -9.63 6.93 -13.73
C LYS A 80 -10.06 5.52 -14.19
N THR A 81 -11.12 4.97 -13.61
CA THR A 81 -11.67 3.65 -13.99
C THR A 81 -12.22 3.67 -15.42
N MET A 82 -12.86 4.77 -15.84
CA MET A 82 -13.32 4.93 -17.24
C MET A 82 -12.14 4.97 -18.20
N TYR A 83 -11.06 5.68 -17.87
CA TYR A 83 -9.84 5.69 -18.68
C TYR A 83 -9.26 4.27 -18.85
N ALA A 84 -9.14 3.51 -17.76
CA ALA A 84 -8.67 2.12 -17.82
C ALA A 84 -9.59 1.23 -18.68
N SER A 85 -10.91 1.43 -18.59
CA SER A 85 -11.88 0.73 -19.42
C SER A 85 -11.72 1.05 -20.91
N CYS A 86 -11.46 2.31 -21.25
CA CYS A 86 -11.18 2.72 -22.63
C CYS A 86 -9.95 1.98 -23.19
N LEU A 87 -8.88 1.91 -22.43
CA LEU A 87 -7.67 1.17 -22.82
C LEU A 87 -7.93 -0.32 -22.97
N GLN A 88 -8.60 -0.95 -22.00
CA GLN A 88 -8.92 -2.38 -22.08
C GLN A 88 -9.80 -2.71 -23.28
N SER A 89 -10.81 -1.88 -23.55
CA SER A 89 -11.66 -2.03 -24.71
C SER A 89 -10.88 -1.91 -26.02
N TYR A 90 -10.01 -0.90 -26.12
CA TYR A 90 -9.17 -0.68 -27.29
C TYR A 90 -8.27 -1.89 -27.59
N PHE A 91 -7.56 -2.40 -26.58
CA PHE A 91 -6.72 -3.60 -26.74
C PHE A 91 -7.52 -4.87 -27.04
N LEU A 92 -8.73 -5.00 -26.50
CA LEU A 92 -9.57 -6.17 -26.78
C LEU A 92 -10.05 -6.22 -28.23
N VAL A 93 -10.35 -5.06 -28.81
CA VAL A 93 -11.02 -4.96 -30.11
C VAL A 93 -10.04 -4.65 -31.24
N MET A 94 -9.06 -3.79 -31.00
CA MET A 94 -8.13 -3.30 -32.03
C MET A 94 -6.83 -4.12 -32.13
N ASP A 95 -6.47 -4.89 -31.12
CA ASP A 95 -5.33 -5.79 -31.22
C ASP A 95 -5.70 -7.04 -31.99
N THR A 96 -4.99 -7.29 -33.08
CA THR A 96 -5.23 -8.43 -33.96
C THR A 96 -4.64 -9.74 -33.43
N SER A 97 -3.79 -9.68 -32.40
CA SER A 97 -3.24 -10.86 -31.73
C SER A 97 -4.21 -11.38 -30.66
N THR A 98 -4.13 -12.67 -30.35
CA THR A 98 -4.83 -13.21 -29.17
C THR A 98 -4.32 -12.54 -27.91
N THR A 99 -5.20 -11.90 -27.16
CA THR A 99 -4.85 -11.22 -25.90
C THR A 99 -5.60 -11.82 -24.72
N HIS A 100 -4.87 -12.07 -23.65
CA HIS A 100 -5.45 -12.30 -22.36
C HIS A 100 -5.27 -11.03 -21.52
N GLN A 101 -6.37 -10.47 -21.05
CA GLN A 101 -6.40 -9.25 -20.25
C GLN A 101 -7.05 -9.53 -18.90
N ILE A 102 -6.62 -8.83 -17.86
CA ILE A 102 -7.23 -8.92 -16.54
C ILE A 102 -7.62 -7.53 -16.02
N ALA A 103 -8.70 -7.51 -15.24
CA ALA A 103 -9.05 -6.42 -14.34
C ALA A 103 -9.00 -6.96 -12.92
N THR A 104 -8.20 -6.33 -12.05
CA THR A 104 -8.07 -6.74 -10.66
C THR A 104 -8.25 -5.55 -9.72
N ALA A 105 -8.92 -5.80 -8.61
CA ALA A 105 -9.13 -4.86 -7.51
C ALA A 105 -9.25 -5.64 -6.20
N PHE A 106 -9.29 -4.94 -5.07
CA PHE A 106 -9.41 -5.57 -3.77
C PHE A 106 -10.65 -6.49 -3.65
N THR A 107 -11.77 -6.07 -4.22
CA THR A 107 -12.97 -6.91 -4.32
C THR A 107 -13.30 -7.22 -5.79
N MET A 108 -13.87 -8.41 -6.02
CA MET A 108 -14.33 -8.80 -7.35
C MET A 108 -15.37 -7.83 -7.93
N ARG A 109 -16.20 -7.21 -7.08
CA ARG A 109 -17.18 -6.21 -7.50
C ARG A 109 -16.49 -4.96 -8.06
N GLN A 110 -15.45 -4.46 -7.39
CA GLN A 110 -14.67 -3.31 -7.89
C GLN A 110 -13.98 -3.65 -9.21
N ALA A 111 -13.37 -4.84 -9.31
CA ALA A 111 -12.77 -5.30 -10.56
C ALA A 111 -13.80 -5.36 -11.71
N ASP A 112 -15.01 -5.77 -11.41
CA ASP A 112 -16.12 -5.85 -12.40
C ASP A 112 -16.61 -4.47 -12.85
N GLU A 113 -16.54 -3.46 -11.99
CA GLU A 113 -16.89 -2.07 -12.34
C GLU A 113 -16.02 -1.53 -13.49
N THR A 114 -14.75 -1.96 -13.60
CA THR A 114 -13.85 -1.62 -14.72
C THR A 114 -14.40 -2.12 -16.07
N LEU A 115 -15.16 -3.21 -16.07
CA LEU A 115 -15.77 -3.76 -17.30
C LEU A 115 -17.13 -3.15 -17.64
N SER A 116 -17.75 -2.41 -16.73
CA SER A 116 -19.10 -1.85 -16.92
C SER A 116 -19.22 -0.96 -18.17
N PRO A 117 -18.29 -0.03 -18.47
CA PRO A 117 -18.36 0.77 -19.70
C PRO A 117 -18.30 -0.07 -20.97
N ILE A 118 -17.47 -1.14 -20.98
CA ILE A 118 -17.35 -2.04 -22.13
C ILE A 118 -18.65 -2.85 -22.32
N ARG A 119 -19.26 -3.33 -21.24
CA ARG A 119 -20.54 -4.02 -21.27
C ARG A 119 -21.66 -3.11 -21.78
N THR A 120 -21.64 -1.85 -21.37
CA THR A 120 -22.59 -0.84 -21.86
C THR A 120 -22.42 -0.64 -23.37
N ALA A 121 -21.19 -0.53 -23.88
CA ALA A 121 -20.91 -0.41 -25.29
C ALA A 121 -21.40 -1.65 -26.08
N ILE A 122 -21.18 -2.86 -25.58
CA ILE A 122 -21.69 -4.10 -26.16
C ILE A 122 -23.23 -4.10 -26.24
N THR A 123 -23.89 -3.71 -25.16
CA THR A 123 -25.35 -3.73 -25.07
C THR A 123 -25.98 -2.66 -25.96
N ARG A 124 -25.37 -1.50 -26.09
CA ARG A 124 -25.90 -0.38 -26.87
C ARG A 124 -25.44 -0.36 -28.32
N ALA A 125 -24.24 -0.88 -28.61
CA ALA A 125 -23.68 -1.07 -29.97
C ALA A 125 -23.92 0.13 -30.92
N ARG A 126 -23.60 1.36 -30.46
CA ARG A 126 -23.89 2.58 -31.24
C ARG A 126 -22.93 2.78 -32.39
N GLY A 127 -21.64 2.53 -32.18
CA GLY A 127 -20.62 2.68 -33.20
C GLY A 127 -20.66 1.53 -34.22
N PRO A 128 -20.18 1.76 -35.44
CA PRO A 128 -20.25 0.76 -36.53
C PRO A 128 -19.46 -0.51 -36.23
N LEU A 129 -18.34 -0.38 -35.49
CA LEU A 129 -17.51 -1.53 -35.11
C LEU A 129 -18.22 -2.40 -34.08
N TYR A 130 -18.79 -1.81 -33.03
CA TYR A 130 -19.53 -2.56 -32.02
C TYR A 130 -20.83 -3.15 -32.59
N GLN A 131 -21.51 -2.47 -33.53
CA GLN A 131 -22.64 -3.04 -34.25
C GLN A 131 -22.21 -4.30 -35.03
N PHE A 132 -21.09 -4.24 -35.75
CA PHE A 132 -20.55 -5.40 -36.45
C PHE A 132 -20.14 -6.53 -35.50
N LEU A 133 -19.52 -6.21 -34.36
CA LEU A 133 -19.03 -7.20 -33.40
C LEU A 133 -20.16 -7.88 -32.61
N THR A 134 -21.27 -7.21 -32.41
CA THR A 134 -22.45 -7.75 -31.71
C THR A 134 -23.49 -8.37 -32.65
N ASP A 135 -23.34 -8.20 -33.97
CA ASP A 135 -24.17 -8.87 -34.97
C ASP A 135 -23.98 -10.40 -34.92
N GLY A 136 -25.12 -11.10 -34.79
CA GLY A 136 -25.21 -12.51 -34.37
C GLY A 136 -24.76 -13.56 -35.39
N SER A 137 -23.84 -13.30 -36.33
CA SER A 137 -23.42 -14.34 -37.26
C SER A 137 -21.92 -14.47 -37.48
N ILE A 138 -21.34 -15.57 -36.99
CA ILE A 138 -20.00 -16.03 -37.39
C ILE A 138 -20.13 -17.25 -38.30
N ARG A 139 -19.31 -17.31 -39.35
CA ARG A 139 -19.14 -18.57 -40.11
C ARG A 139 -18.09 -19.44 -39.41
N ASN A 140 -18.43 -20.71 -39.16
CA ASN A 140 -17.47 -21.68 -38.66
C ASN A 140 -16.44 -22.04 -39.76
N THR A 141 -15.40 -22.81 -39.40
CA THR A 141 -14.35 -23.28 -40.33
C THR A 141 -14.90 -24.11 -41.49
N THR A 142 -16.12 -24.63 -41.43
CA THR A 142 -16.81 -25.35 -42.50
C THR A 142 -17.71 -24.47 -43.33
N GLY A 143 -17.76 -23.15 -43.09
CA GLY A 143 -18.56 -22.19 -43.82
C GLY A 143 -20.03 -22.13 -43.43
N SER A 144 -20.48 -22.90 -42.46
CA SER A 144 -21.84 -22.86 -41.94
C SER A 144 -22.04 -21.64 -41.02
N LYS A 145 -23.18 -20.95 -41.20
CA LYS A 145 -23.58 -19.85 -40.31
C LYS A 145 -23.83 -20.40 -38.90
N VAL A 146 -23.19 -19.84 -37.91
CA VAL A 146 -23.47 -20.12 -36.51
C VAL A 146 -24.00 -18.83 -35.92
N ASP A 147 -25.16 -18.85 -35.30
CA ASP A 147 -25.73 -17.71 -34.58
C ASP A 147 -24.94 -17.49 -33.31
N ARG A 148 -23.80 -16.80 -33.44
CA ARG A 148 -22.91 -16.47 -32.35
C ARG A 148 -22.36 -15.07 -32.54
N VAL A 149 -22.53 -14.22 -31.56
CA VAL A 149 -21.91 -12.88 -31.53
C VAL A 149 -20.39 -12.97 -31.56
N LYS A 150 -19.75 -12.01 -32.18
CA LYS A 150 -18.28 -11.94 -32.29
C LYS A 150 -17.62 -11.38 -31.01
N LEU A 151 -18.36 -10.56 -30.28
CA LEU A 151 -17.98 -9.99 -28.99
C LEU A 151 -19.11 -10.20 -27.99
N ALA A 152 -18.85 -10.81 -26.87
CA ALA A 152 -19.87 -11.13 -25.87
C ALA A 152 -19.43 -10.83 -24.45
N SER A 153 -20.37 -10.31 -23.66
CA SER A 153 -20.24 -10.26 -22.20
C SER A 153 -20.69 -11.59 -21.61
N THR A 154 -19.84 -12.19 -20.79
CA THR A 154 -20.08 -13.44 -20.08
C THR A 154 -20.08 -13.21 -18.57
N LYS A 155 -20.45 -14.23 -17.77
CA LYS A 155 -20.36 -14.16 -16.30
C LYS A 155 -18.93 -14.03 -15.80
N LYS A 156 -17.93 -14.43 -16.61
CA LYS A 156 -16.51 -14.42 -16.24
C LYS A 156 -15.75 -13.21 -16.77
N GLY A 157 -16.35 -12.43 -17.68
CA GLY A 157 -15.66 -11.31 -18.30
C GLY A 157 -16.23 -10.97 -19.67
N ILE A 158 -15.37 -10.57 -20.60
CA ILE A 158 -15.72 -10.21 -21.97
C ILE A 158 -14.83 -10.99 -22.93
N GLU A 159 -15.41 -11.58 -23.97
CA GLU A 159 -14.71 -12.43 -24.93
C GLU A 159 -14.88 -11.88 -26.35
N ASN A 160 -13.76 -11.75 -27.08
CA ASN A 160 -13.73 -11.47 -28.52
C ASN A 160 -13.38 -12.77 -29.25
N PHE A 161 -14.38 -13.34 -29.93
CA PHE A 161 -14.25 -14.61 -30.63
C PHE A 161 -13.54 -14.52 -31.99
N ILE A 162 -13.31 -13.30 -32.51
CA ILE A 162 -12.56 -13.13 -33.75
C ILE A 162 -11.06 -13.36 -33.50
N THR A 163 -10.53 -12.74 -32.46
CA THR A 163 -9.12 -12.82 -32.10
C THR A 163 -8.82 -13.87 -31.03
N ASN A 164 -9.86 -14.53 -30.51
CA ASN A 164 -9.79 -15.43 -29.35
C ASN A 164 -9.20 -14.73 -28.12
N SER A 165 -9.57 -13.45 -27.95
CA SER A 165 -9.10 -12.60 -26.85
C SER A 165 -10.17 -12.51 -25.77
N ARG A 166 -9.73 -12.25 -24.53
CA ARG A 166 -10.65 -12.11 -23.40
C ARG A 166 -10.14 -11.12 -22.35
N ILE A 167 -11.09 -10.51 -21.65
CA ILE A 167 -10.85 -9.82 -20.38
C ILE A 167 -11.55 -10.61 -19.28
N GLU A 168 -10.86 -10.92 -18.22
CA GLU A 168 -11.46 -11.54 -17.03
C GLU A 168 -11.18 -10.72 -15.76
N THR A 169 -12.12 -10.77 -14.80
CA THR A 169 -11.95 -10.18 -13.47
C THR A 169 -11.29 -11.19 -12.56
N VAL A 170 -10.24 -10.77 -11.86
CA VAL A 170 -9.44 -11.62 -10.99
C VAL A 170 -9.29 -10.93 -9.63
N PRO A 171 -9.45 -11.65 -8.50
CA PRO A 171 -9.17 -11.06 -7.20
C PRO A 171 -7.69 -10.70 -7.09
N MET A 172 -7.39 -9.66 -6.31
CA MET A 172 -6.04 -9.18 -6.05
C MET A 172 -5.31 -10.17 -5.11
N SER A 173 -4.77 -11.23 -5.70
CA SER A 173 -4.08 -12.34 -5.03
C SER A 173 -2.81 -12.68 -5.79
N ILE A 174 -1.67 -12.62 -5.12
CA ILE A 174 -0.33 -12.83 -5.72
C ILE A 174 -0.23 -14.19 -6.41
N ASP A 175 -0.60 -15.27 -5.73
CA ASP A 175 -0.49 -16.63 -6.28
C ASP A 175 -1.23 -16.79 -7.62
N LYS A 176 -2.39 -16.15 -7.74
CA LYS A 176 -3.16 -16.17 -8.98
C LYS A 176 -2.51 -15.29 -10.05
N LEU A 177 -2.12 -14.08 -9.69
CA LEU A 177 -1.61 -13.08 -10.62
C LEU A 177 -0.26 -13.45 -11.20
N GLN A 178 0.66 -14.03 -10.42
CA GLN A 178 1.97 -14.52 -10.89
C GLN A 178 1.86 -15.66 -11.91
N SER A 179 0.82 -16.49 -11.82
CA SER A 179 0.60 -17.59 -12.74
C SER A 179 0.00 -17.17 -14.09
N MET A 180 -0.50 -15.94 -14.19
CA MET A 180 -1.23 -15.46 -15.37
C MET A 180 -0.31 -14.78 -16.38
N ARG A 181 -0.41 -15.19 -17.64
CA ARG A 181 0.26 -14.54 -18.77
C ARG A 181 -0.66 -13.51 -19.36
N THR A 182 -0.44 -12.26 -18.99
CA THR A 182 -1.38 -11.18 -19.30
C THR A 182 -0.72 -10.15 -20.20
N LYS A 183 -1.37 -9.82 -21.32
CA LYS A 183 -0.91 -8.75 -22.23
C LYS A 183 -1.32 -7.37 -21.75
N PHE A 184 -2.50 -7.26 -21.15
CA PHE A 184 -2.98 -6.02 -20.54
C PHE A 184 -3.57 -6.30 -19.16
N ALA A 185 -3.17 -5.52 -18.17
CA ALA A 185 -3.73 -5.61 -16.83
C ALA A 185 -4.15 -4.23 -16.31
N THR A 186 -5.35 -4.14 -15.74
CA THR A 186 -5.77 -3.01 -14.90
C THR A 186 -5.71 -3.43 -13.44
N VAL A 187 -5.03 -2.64 -12.61
CA VAL A 187 -4.98 -2.78 -11.15
C VAL A 187 -5.67 -1.55 -10.55
N ASP A 188 -6.89 -1.73 -10.03
CA ASP A 188 -7.68 -0.62 -9.49
C ASP A 188 -7.58 -0.52 -7.98
N GLU A 189 -7.47 0.72 -7.48
CA GLU A 189 -7.42 1.12 -6.07
C GLU A 189 -6.32 0.41 -5.26
N TRP A 190 -5.14 0.21 -5.84
CA TRP A 190 -4.02 -0.48 -5.20
C TRP A 190 -3.42 0.24 -4.00
N LEU A 191 -3.63 1.56 -3.83
CA LEU A 191 -3.21 2.33 -2.65
C LEU A 191 -4.27 2.41 -1.55
N SER A 192 -5.54 2.19 -1.90
CA SER A 192 -6.65 2.33 -0.94
C SER A 192 -6.86 1.10 -0.09
N CYS A 193 -6.13 0.03 -0.35
CA CYS A 193 -6.27 -1.26 0.31
C CYS A 193 -5.00 -1.58 1.10
N ASP A 194 -5.18 -2.27 2.20
CA ASP A 194 -4.08 -2.87 2.95
C ASP A 194 -3.54 -4.08 2.19
N ILE A 195 -2.81 -3.80 1.11
CA ILE A 195 -2.14 -4.81 0.29
C ILE A 195 -0.75 -5.00 0.89
N ARG A 196 -0.43 -6.25 1.24
CA ARG A 196 0.85 -6.62 1.85
C ARG A 196 1.96 -6.89 0.84
N GLU A 197 1.61 -7.06 -0.43
CA GLU A 197 2.51 -7.56 -1.47
C GLU A 197 2.41 -6.71 -2.74
N ASP A 198 3.49 -6.68 -3.53
CA ASP A 198 3.52 -5.95 -4.80
C ASP A 198 2.74 -6.67 -5.89
N VAL A 199 1.46 -6.36 -6.00
CA VAL A 199 0.54 -6.90 -7.02
C VAL A 199 1.00 -6.56 -8.43
N VAL A 200 1.50 -5.35 -8.65
CA VAL A 200 1.97 -4.91 -9.98
C VAL A 200 3.21 -5.69 -10.38
N GLY A 201 4.14 -5.88 -9.44
CA GLY A 201 5.33 -6.71 -9.64
C GLY A 201 4.99 -8.18 -9.91
N ALA A 202 3.97 -8.73 -9.25
CA ALA A 202 3.50 -10.09 -9.48
C ALA A 202 2.95 -10.28 -10.90
N ILE A 203 2.12 -9.35 -11.39
CA ILE A 203 1.60 -9.37 -12.77
C ILE A 203 2.76 -9.23 -13.78
N GLU A 204 3.73 -8.36 -13.50
CA GLU A 204 4.90 -8.17 -14.34
C GLU A 204 5.70 -9.48 -14.49
N GLN A 205 5.95 -10.17 -13.39
CA GLN A 205 6.65 -11.48 -13.41
C GLN A 205 5.90 -12.52 -14.25
N GLY A 206 4.57 -12.62 -14.08
CA GLY A 206 3.73 -13.51 -14.89
C GLY A 206 3.74 -13.17 -16.38
N SER A 207 3.83 -11.89 -16.70
CA SER A 207 3.78 -11.34 -18.08
C SER A 207 5.16 -11.22 -18.74
N SER A 208 6.26 -11.54 -18.05
CA SER A 208 7.65 -11.36 -18.50
C SER A 208 8.00 -12.02 -19.84
N LYS A 209 7.23 -13.04 -20.25
CA LYS A 209 7.39 -13.75 -21.54
C LYS A 209 6.52 -13.18 -22.66
N ILE A 210 5.71 -12.17 -22.38
CA ILE A 210 4.86 -11.52 -23.36
C ILE A 210 5.54 -10.24 -23.81
N ASP A 211 5.87 -10.21 -25.09
CA ASP A 211 6.33 -8.99 -25.72
C ASP A 211 5.20 -7.95 -25.70
N ASP A 212 5.51 -6.72 -25.33
CA ASP A 212 4.58 -5.61 -25.40
C ASP A 212 3.38 -5.71 -24.42
N TYR A 213 3.61 -6.25 -23.20
CA TYR A 213 2.61 -6.17 -22.12
C TYR A 213 2.44 -4.73 -21.62
N LEU A 214 1.28 -4.44 -21.04
CA LEU A 214 0.98 -3.17 -20.38
C LEU A 214 0.23 -3.41 -19.07
N ILE A 215 0.73 -2.80 -18.00
CA ILE A 215 0.05 -2.78 -16.70
C ILE A 215 -0.34 -1.34 -16.38
N VAL A 216 -1.61 -1.08 -16.14
CA VAL A 216 -2.16 0.22 -15.77
C VAL A 216 -2.66 0.14 -14.33
N ALA A 217 -1.91 0.71 -13.41
CA ALA A 217 -2.22 0.77 -11.98
C ALA A 217 -2.85 2.13 -11.66
N ILE A 218 -4.14 2.13 -11.37
CA ILE A 218 -4.92 3.33 -11.06
C ILE A 218 -5.33 3.33 -9.59
N SER A 219 -5.23 4.46 -8.92
CA SER A 219 -5.67 4.61 -7.52
C SER A 219 -5.93 6.07 -7.15
N SER A 220 -6.75 6.27 -6.15
CA SER A 220 -6.67 7.47 -5.31
C SER A 220 -5.63 7.25 -4.20
N GLU A 221 -5.22 8.35 -3.54
CA GLU A 221 -4.36 8.22 -2.35
C GLU A 221 -5.12 7.45 -1.26
N GLY A 222 -4.42 6.56 -0.58
CA GLY A 222 -4.97 5.76 0.51
C GLY A 222 -4.70 6.36 1.88
N THR A 223 -5.37 5.81 2.88
CA THR A 223 -5.15 6.13 4.30
C THR A 223 -4.35 5.03 5.03
N VAL A 224 -3.91 4.02 4.32
CA VAL A 224 -3.03 2.96 4.85
C VAL A 224 -1.59 3.43 4.73
N ARG A 225 -0.84 3.38 5.84
CA ARG A 225 0.56 3.83 5.93
C ARG A 225 1.47 2.65 6.30
N ASN A 226 2.75 2.83 6.01
CA ASN A 226 3.79 1.80 6.25
C ASN A 226 3.52 0.46 5.56
N ALA A 227 2.75 0.48 4.46
CA ALA A 227 2.46 -0.66 3.63
C ALA A 227 3.29 -0.63 2.34
N ILE A 228 3.19 -1.70 1.54
CA ILE A 228 3.89 -1.83 0.25
C ILE A 228 3.59 -0.64 -0.69
N GLY A 229 2.39 -0.06 -0.63
CA GLY A 229 1.99 1.10 -1.42
C GLY A 229 2.89 2.32 -1.18
N ASP A 230 3.26 2.61 0.07
CA ASP A 230 4.17 3.71 0.39
C ASP A 230 5.59 3.45 -0.15
N THR A 231 6.07 2.21 -0.07
CA THR A 231 7.36 1.80 -0.65
C THR A 231 7.38 1.99 -2.17
N ILE A 232 6.30 1.59 -2.86
CA ILE A 232 6.16 1.80 -4.31
C ILE A 232 6.13 3.29 -4.63
N LYS A 233 5.34 4.11 -3.90
CA LYS A 233 5.30 5.57 -4.10
C LYS A 233 6.67 6.22 -3.93
N MET A 234 7.45 5.83 -2.93
CA MET A 234 8.83 6.33 -2.77
C MET A 234 9.69 6.00 -3.97
N LYS A 235 9.60 4.79 -4.52
CA LYS A 235 10.29 4.41 -5.76
C LYS A 235 9.84 5.25 -6.95
N LEU A 236 8.52 5.44 -7.13
CA LEU A 236 7.97 6.28 -8.19
C LEU A 236 8.44 7.73 -8.07
N ALA A 237 8.49 8.28 -6.86
CA ALA A 237 9.02 9.62 -6.62
C ALA A 237 10.51 9.74 -6.99
N LYS A 238 11.33 8.71 -6.73
CA LYS A 238 12.74 8.67 -7.17
C LYS A 238 12.86 8.67 -8.70
N ILE A 239 11.98 7.94 -9.40
CA ILE A 239 11.94 7.96 -10.87
C ILE A 239 11.58 9.35 -11.38
N LEU A 240 10.54 9.99 -10.83
CA LEU A 240 10.12 11.33 -11.21
C LEU A 240 11.21 12.41 -10.98
N ARG A 241 12.06 12.23 -9.96
CA ARG A 241 13.20 13.12 -9.72
C ARG A 241 14.44 12.78 -10.56
N GLY A 242 14.39 11.73 -11.39
CA GLY A 242 15.53 11.28 -12.19
C GLY A 242 16.63 10.54 -11.41
N GLU A 243 16.37 10.15 -10.18
CA GLU A 243 17.30 9.35 -9.36
C GLU A 243 17.36 7.88 -9.83
N ILE A 244 16.31 7.40 -10.46
CA ILE A 244 16.21 6.07 -11.06
C ILE A 244 15.79 6.24 -12.52
N ASP A 245 16.60 5.72 -13.45
CA ASP A 245 16.26 5.71 -14.87
C ASP A 245 15.33 4.55 -15.19
N ALA A 246 14.07 4.84 -15.52
CA ALA A 246 13.06 3.85 -15.88
C ALA A 246 12.09 4.43 -16.95
N PRO A 247 12.54 4.68 -18.17
CA PRO A 247 11.74 5.34 -19.21
C PRO A 247 10.52 4.51 -19.67
N TRP A 248 10.45 3.25 -19.28
CA TRP A 248 9.30 2.37 -19.55
C TRP A 248 8.16 2.49 -18.54
N ILE A 249 8.29 3.37 -17.55
CA ILE A 249 7.26 3.61 -16.54
C ILE A 249 6.70 5.03 -16.70
N SER A 250 5.43 5.14 -17.04
CA SER A 250 4.66 6.38 -17.02
C SER A 250 4.11 6.63 -15.62
N ILE A 251 4.27 7.83 -15.08
CA ILE A 251 3.87 8.16 -13.71
C ILE A 251 3.12 9.49 -13.70
N TRP A 252 1.86 9.44 -13.27
CA TRP A 252 1.01 10.61 -13.07
C TRP A 252 0.53 10.65 -11.62
N HIS A 253 1.04 11.59 -10.85
CA HIS A 253 0.69 11.75 -9.44
C HIS A 253 0.14 13.14 -9.19
N TYR A 254 -1.19 13.24 -9.12
CA TYR A 254 -1.93 14.46 -8.89
C TYR A 254 -2.26 14.61 -7.41
N LYS A 255 -1.79 15.69 -6.79
CA LYS A 255 -2.02 15.98 -5.38
C LYS A 255 -1.86 17.47 -5.09
N LEU A 256 -2.38 17.95 -3.97
CA LEU A 256 -1.98 19.22 -3.40
C LEU A 256 -0.58 19.12 -2.78
N ASP A 257 0.10 20.22 -2.66
CA ASP A 257 1.44 20.28 -2.07
C ASP A 257 1.39 20.32 -0.53
N SER A 258 0.34 20.95 0.04
CA SER A 258 0.11 21.01 1.48
C SER A 258 -1.38 21.06 1.84
N GLU A 259 -1.72 20.79 3.12
CA GLU A 259 -3.09 20.94 3.62
C GLU A 259 -3.62 22.38 3.56
N GLU A 260 -2.75 23.38 3.60
CA GLU A 260 -3.14 24.80 3.50
C GLU A 260 -3.83 25.11 2.17
N GLU A 261 -3.49 24.39 1.11
CA GLU A 261 -4.10 24.55 -0.21
C GLU A 261 -5.55 24.02 -0.29
N VAL A 262 -5.98 23.22 0.67
CA VAL A 262 -7.35 22.65 0.70
C VAL A 262 -8.40 23.75 0.76
N GLY A 263 -8.12 24.86 1.45
CA GLY A 263 -9.00 26.01 1.54
C GLY A 263 -9.07 26.88 0.28
N ASP A 264 -8.23 26.66 -0.73
CA ASP A 264 -8.22 27.43 -1.97
C ASP A 264 -8.74 26.62 -3.17
N PRO A 265 -9.98 26.87 -3.64
CA PRO A 265 -10.56 26.13 -4.77
C PRO A 265 -9.75 26.18 -6.07
N ARG A 266 -8.87 27.16 -6.26
CA ARG A 266 -8.00 27.28 -7.43
C ARG A 266 -6.92 26.22 -7.45
N MET A 267 -6.51 25.73 -6.27
CA MET A 267 -5.49 24.70 -6.12
C MET A 267 -6.02 23.28 -6.38
N TRP A 268 -7.33 23.05 -6.25
CA TRP A 268 -7.93 21.72 -6.36
C TRP A 268 -7.66 21.00 -7.70
N LEU A 269 -7.41 21.77 -8.77
CA LEU A 269 -7.02 21.22 -10.07
C LEU A 269 -5.67 20.46 -10.02
N LYS A 270 -4.79 20.77 -9.06
CA LYS A 270 -3.56 19.98 -8.84
C LYS A 270 -3.86 18.53 -8.44
N ALA A 271 -4.94 18.31 -7.70
CA ALA A 271 -5.35 16.98 -7.24
C ALA A 271 -6.29 16.28 -8.23
N ASN A 272 -7.10 17.07 -8.96
CA ASN A 272 -8.04 16.54 -9.95
C ASN A 272 -8.04 17.37 -11.24
N PRO A 273 -7.33 16.95 -12.29
CA PRO A 273 -7.28 17.69 -13.55
C PRO A 273 -8.64 17.73 -14.27
N ASN A 274 -9.60 16.87 -13.87
CA ASN A 274 -10.93 16.77 -14.47
C ASN A 274 -12.02 17.42 -13.61
N LEU A 275 -11.63 18.21 -12.62
CA LEU A 275 -12.57 18.94 -11.78
C LEU A 275 -13.39 19.94 -12.60
N GLY A 276 -14.70 19.97 -12.38
CA GLY A 276 -15.66 20.73 -13.18
C GLY A 276 -16.20 19.96 -14.39
N GLN A 277 -15.58 18.86 -14.79
CA GLN A 277 -16.03 18.00 -15.88
C GLN A 277 -16.63 16.66 -15.37
N THR A 278 -15.90 15.96 -14.50
CA THR A 278 -16.32 14.65 -13.94
C THR A 278 -16.93 14.77 -12.56
N VAL A 279 -16.56 15.79 -11.81
CA VAL A 279 -17.09 16.10 -10.49
C VAL A 279 -17.14 17.61 -10.31
N SER A 280 -18.20 18.13 -9.68
CA SER A 280 -18.39 19.58 -9.54
C SER A 280 -17.52 20.18 -8.43
N TYR A 281 -17.18 21.47 -8.56
CA TYR A 281 -16.56 22.27 -7.49
C TYR A 281 -17.41 22.29 -6.22
N GLN A 282 -18.74 22.27 -6.35
CA GLN A 282 -19.66 22.21 -5.20
C GLN A 282 -19.52 20.92 -4.40
N THR A 283 -19.19 19.80 -5.06
CA THR A 283 -18.94 18.52 -4.36
C THR A 283 -17.67 18.63 -3.53
N TYR A 284 -16.59 19.20 -4.08
CA TYR A 284 -15.35 19.43 -3.34
C TYR A 284 -15.56 20.39 -2.17
N GLN A 285 -16.33 21.48 -2.37
CA GLN A 285 -16.64 22.41 -1.28
C GLN A 285 -17.40 21.71 -0.15
N ARG A 286 -18.38 20.85 -0.46
CA ARG A 286 -19.09 20.07 0.56
C ARG A 286 -18.16 19.11 1.32
N ASP A 287 -17.17 18.51 0.63
CA ASP A 287 -16.19 17.67 1.29
C ASP A 287 -15.31 18.50 2.24
N VAL A 288 -14.90 19.73 1.86
CA VAL A 288 -14.19 20.67 2.74
C VAL A 288 -15.04 21.05 3.96
N ASP A 289 -16.29 21.43 3.75
CA ASP A 289 -17.24 21.77 4.84
C ASP A 289 -17.47 20.57 5.78
N THR A 290 -17.42 19.36 5.26
CA THR A 290 -17.54 18.13 6.05
C THR A 290 -16.30 17.90 6.93
N MET A 291 -15.09 18.14 6.41
CA MET A 291 -13.86 18.02 7.19
C MET A 291 -13.85 18.95 8.41
N GLU A 292 -14.38 20.17 8.26
CA GLU A 292 -14.48 21.12 9.38
C GLU A 292 -15.46 20.66 10.47
N LYS A 293 -16.53 19.97 10.08
CA LYS A 293 -17.60 19.53 10.98
C LYS A 293 -17.38 18.12 11.54
N SER A 294 -16.64 17.27 10.83
CA SER A 294 -16.44 15.85 11.14
C SER A 294 -14.94 15.50 11.08
N PRO A 295 -14.19 15.72 12.17
CA PRO A 295 -12.76 15.39 12.21
C PRO A 295 -12.43 13.92 11.86
N SER A 296 -13.39 13.01 12.12
CA SER A 296 -13.23 11.59 11.79
C SER A 296 -13.19 11.29 10.29
N GLU A 297 -13.77 12.16 9.46
CA GLU A 297 -13.79 12.02 7.99
C GLU A 297 -12.66 12.80 7.31
N LYS A 298 -12.01 13.72 8.04
CA LYS A 298 -10.99 14.64 7.53
C LYS A 298 -9.90 13.87 6.75
N ASN A 299 -9.29 12.88 7.37
CA ASN A 299 -8.15 12.18 6.79
C ASN A 299 -8.51 11.38 5.53
N ASP A 300 -9.71 10.77 5.49
CA ASP A 300 -10.20 10.07 4.30
C ASP A 300 -10.45 11.04 3.14
N ILE A 301 -11.03 12.20 3.43
CA ILE A 301 -11.29 13.22 2.42
C ILE A 301 -9.98 13.83 1.92
N ILE A 302 -9.05 14.19 2.80
CA ILE A 302 -7.73 14.74 2.45
C ILE A 302 -6.97 13.77 1.53
N ALA A 303 -6.93 12.49 1.89
CA ALA A 303 -6.26 11.50 1.06
C ALA A 303 -6.97 11.31 -0.28
N LYS A 304 -8.26 10.98 -0.27
CA LYS A 304 -8.97 10.59 -1.49
C LYS A 304 -9.33 11.73 -2.43
N ARG A 305 -9.55 12.95 -1.92
CA ARG A 305 -9.91 14.11 -2.74
C ARG A 305 -8.72 14.98 -3.11
N PHE A 306 -7.78 15.13 -2.20
CA PHE A 306 -6.69 16.09 -2.36
C PHE A 306 -5.33 15.41 -2.60
N GLY A 307 -5.26 14.07 -2.52
CA GLY A 307 -4.06 13.31 -2.80
C GLY A 307 -2.95 13.51 -1.77
N ILE A 308 -3.25 14.14 -0.63
CA ILE A 308 -2.29 14.33 0.45
C ILE A 308 -2.29 13.05 1.29
N PRO A 309 -1.13 12.42 1.47
CA PRO A 309 -1.02 11.25 2.35
C PRO A 309 -1.52 11.61 3.75
N ALA A 310 -2.64 11.03 4.15
CA ALA A 310 -3.19 11.21 5.48
C ALA A 310 -3.36 9.85 6.14
N GLU A 311 -3.16 9.80 7.45
CA GLU A 311 -3.42 8.59 8.20
C GLU A 311 -4.92 8.46 8.48
N GLY A 312 -5.44 7.25 8.33
CA GLY A 312 -6.81 6.98 8.77
C GLY A 312 -6.96 7.35 10.26
N CYS A 313 -8.11 7.89 10.67
CA CYS A 313 -8.40 8.36 12.03
C CYS A 313 -8.19 7.33 13.16
N THR A 314 -7.59 6.21 12.87
CA THR A 314 -7.40 5.07 13.76
C THR A 314 -6.00 4.95 14.34
N TYR A 315 -5.01 5.59 13.75
CA TYR A 315 -3.63 5.49 14.26
C TYR A 315 -3.37 6.53 15.35
N PHE A 316 -2.69 6.09 16.40
CA PHE A 316 -2.40 6.94 17.56
C PHE A 316 -1.26 7.92 17.29
N PHE A 317 -0.23 7.49 16.56
CA PHE A 317 0.89 8.33 16.13
C PHE A 317 0.76 8.68 14.64
N SER A 318 1.07 9.92 14.27
CA SER A 318 1.15 10.36 12.88
C SER A 318 2.40 9.78 12.20
N TYR A 319 2.42 9.80 10.87
CA TYR A 319 3.61 9.37 10.12
C TYR A 319 4.86 10.17 10.52
N GLU A 320 4.74 11.47 10.69
CA GLU A 320 5.86 12.34 11.08
C GLU A 320 6.42 11.98 12.46
N GLU A 321 5.55 11.58 13.38
CA GLU A 321 5.94 11.12 14.71
C GLU A 321 6.69 9.79 14.69
N THR A 322 6.46 8.95 13.70
CA THR A 322 7.13 7.64 13.53
C THR A 322 8.47 7.72 12.81
N LEU A 323 8.90 8.90 12.36
CA LEU A 323 10.19 9.05 11.68
C LEU A 323 11.34 8.92 12.67
N PRO A 324 12.35 8.06 12.41
CA PRO A 324 13.51 7.91 13.27
C PRO A 324 14.33 9.21 13.39
N HIS A 325 15.01 9.36 14.52
CA HIS A 325 15.95 10.42 14.77
C HIS A 325 17.38 9.98 14.40
N PRO A 326 18.35 10.91 14.30
CA PRO A 326 19.76 10.56 14.18
C PRO A 326 20.22 9.68 15.36
N ARG A 327 21.05 8.68 15.04
CA ARG A 327 21.55 7.72 16.03
C ARG A 327 22.23 8.42 17.20
N ARG A 328 21.83 8.03 18.43
CA ARG A 328 22.41 8.51 19.68
C ARG A 328 22.90 7.33 20.52
N ASN A 329 23.94 7.58 21.30
CA ASN A 329 24.46 6.62 22.26
C ASN A 329 24.00 7.00 23.68
N PHE A 330 23.49 6.03 24.41
CA PHE A 330 23.00 6.19 25.78
C PHE A 330 23.85 5.37 26.79
N TRP A 331 25.06 5.04 26.42
CA TRP A 331 25.99 4.29 27.23
C TRP A 331 26.17 4.92 28.61
N ARG A 332 26.08 4.12 29.67
CA ARG A 332 26.14 4.52 31.09
C ARG A 332 25.11 5.58 31.50
N MET A 333 24.05 5.71 30.79
CA MET A 333 22.99 6.63 31.18
C MET A 333 21.94 5.93 32.04
N PRO A 334 21.37 6.64 33.04
CA PRO A 334 20.25 6.11 33.81
C PRO A 334 19.00 5.99 32.92
N CYS A 335 18.29 4.87 33.05
CA CYS A 335 17.06 4.65 32.30
C CYS A 335 15.99 3.94 33.13
N SER A 336 14.75 4.08 32.72
CA SER A 336 13.65 3.22 33.11
C SER A 336 13.45 2.15 32.02
N MET A 337 13.13 0.92 32.42
CA MET A 337 12.82 -0.18 31.51
C MET A 337 11.35 -0.55 31.61
N GLY A 338 10.69 -0.69 30.49
CA GLY A 338 9.33 -1.24 30.40
C GLY A 338 9.34 -2.63 29.81
N ILE A 339 8.41 -3.47 30.25
CA ILE A 339 8.34 -4.89 29.92
C ILE A 339 6.93 -5.26 29.48
N ASP A 340 6.80 -5.74 28.24
CA ASP A 340 5.59 -6.35 27.70
C ASP A 340 5.90 -7.78 27.22
N LEU A 341 5.43 -8.79 28.00
CA LEU A 341 5.76 -10.20 27.78
C LEU A 341 4.73 -10.93 26.95
N SER A 342 5.18 -11.50 25.84
CA SER A 342 4.40 -12.44 25.01
C SER A 342 5.05 -13.82 24.97
N ARG A 343 4.24 -14.89 24.95
CA ARG A 343 4.74 -16.28 24.79
C ARG A 343 4.49 -16.86 23.40
N GLY A 344 3.79 -16.12 22.54
CA GLY A 344 3.30 -16.65 21.27
C GLY A 344 3.71 -15.84 20.04
N ASP A 345 2.71 -15.36 19.32
CA ASP A 345 2.88 -14.72 18.02
C ASP A 345 3.25 -13.23 18.09
N ASP A 346 3.20 -12.61 19.28
CA ASP A 346 3.59 -11.21 19.50
C ASP A 346 5.05 -11.10 19.97
N PHE A 347 5.62 -9.89 19.90
CA PHE A 347 6.95 -9.64 20.46
C PHE A 347 6.91 -9.77 21.99
N CYS A 348 8.01 -10.29 22.55
CA CYS A 348 8.36 -10.05 23.92
C CYS A 348 9.24 -8.81 23.94
N ALA A 349 8.73 -7.66 24.40
CA ALA A 349 9.32 -6.36 24.21
C ALA A 349 9.87 -5.75 25.50
N PHE A 350 11.07 -5.18 25.41
CA PHE A 350 11.74 -4.41 26.47
C PHE A 350 12.12 -3.05 25.90
N THR A 351 11.59 -1.98 26.48
CA THR A 351 11.90 -0.61 26.03
C THR A 351 12.56 0.19 27.14
N PHE A 352 13.68 0.84 26.81
CA PHE A 352 14.48 1.66 27.71
C PHE A 352 14.22 3.14 27.41
N LEU A 353 13.85 3.91 28.42
CA LEU A 353 13.69 5.35 28.35
C LEU A 353 14.79 6.07 29.15
N PHE A 354 15.53 6.92 28.46
CA PHE A 354 16.63 7.71 28.98
C PHE A 354 16.19 9.17 29.13
N PRO A 355 15.86 9.66 30.33
CA PRO A 355 15.48 11.05 30.52
C PRO A 355 16.68 11.98 30.26
N LEU A 356 16.47 13.02 29.45
CA LEU A 356 17.50 13.98 29.08
C LEU A 356 17.24 15.33 29.75
N SER A 357 18.28 16.14 29.86
CA SER A 357 18.23 17.43 30.57
C SER A 357 17.33 18.48 29.96
N ASP A 358 16.98 18.33 28.67
CA ASP A 358 16.04 19.18 27.92
C ASP A 358 14.57 18.73 28.03
N GLY A 359 14.30 17.69 28.81
CA GLY A 359 12.97 17.10 28.97
C GLY A 359 12.58 16.10 27.89
N SER A 360 13.45 15.86 26.91
CA SER A 360 13.26 14.78 25.93
C SER A 360 13.66 13.42 26.51
N PHE A 361 13.28 12.35 25.82
CA PHE A 361 13.63 10.97 26.18
C PHE A 361 14.36 10.29 25.04
N GLY A 362 15.53 9.74 25.32
CA GLY A 362 16.11 8.73 24.45
C GLY A 362 15.31 7.43 24.56
N VAL A 363 15.10 6.74 23.45
CA VAL A 363 14.35 5.48 23.41
C VAL A 363 15.19 4.41 22.73
N LYS A 364 15.34 3.26 23.37
CA LYS A 364 15.93 2.04 22.82
C LYS A 364 15.04 0.87 23.14
N THR A 365 15.03 -0.15 22.26
CA THR A 365 14.21 -1.33 22.50
C THR A 365 14.95 -2.62 22.15
N ARG A 366 14.69 -3.67 22.93
CA ARG A 366 15.12 -5.04 22.66
C ARG A 366 13.89 -5.93 22.60
N ASN A 367 13.70 -6.64 21.50
CA ASN A 367 12.52 -7.45 21.28
C ASN A 367 12.91 -8.89 20.96
N TYR A 368 12.04 -9.84 21.28
CA TYR A 368 12.26 -11.26 21.05
C TYR A 368 11.07 -11.90 20.34
N ILE A 369 11.37 -12.84 19.46
CA ILE A 369 10.39 -13.65 18.75
C ILE A 369 10.89 -15.08 18.63
N SER A 370 9.99 -16.09 18.59
CA SER A 370 10.39 -17.48 18.39
C SER A 370 10.79 -17.73 16.93
N SER A 371 11.71 -18.67 16.70
CA SER A 371 12.12 -19.07 15.34
C SER A 371 10.94 -19.58 14.53
N LEU A 372 10.00 -20.32 15.14
CA LEU A 372 8.80 -20.77 14.43
C LEU A 372 7.93 -19.61 13.94
N THR A 373 7.75 -18.57 14.74
CA THR A 373 6.97 -17.38 14.35
C THR A 373 7.69 -16.59 13.28
N PHE A 374 9.01 -16.45 13.39
CA PHE A 374 9.85 -15.81 12.39
C PHE A 374 9.76 -16.54 11.03
N ASP A 375 9.90 -17.87 10.99
CA ASP A 375 9.84 -18.68 9.77
C ASP A 375 8.49 -18.62 9.06
N ARG A 376 7.42 -18.34 9.80
CA ARG A 376 6.05 -18.21 9.26
C ARG A 376 5.72 -16.84 8.71
N LEU A 377 6.61 -15.87 8.85
CA LEU A 377 6.37 -14.53 8.34
C LEU A 377 6.24 -14.53 6.80
N PRO A 378 5.37 -13.72 6.24
CA PRO A 378 5.36 -13.47 4.78
C PRO A 378 6.70 -12.91 4.32
N ALA A 379 7.13 -13.25 3.09
CA ALA A 379 8.42 -12.85 2.52
C ALA A 379 8.72 -11.33 2.62
N ALA A 380 7.68 -10.49 2.43
CA ALA A 380 7.82 -9.05 2.57
C ALA A 380 8.15 -8.61 4.01
N MET A 381 7.66 -9.36 5.01
CA MET A 381 7.94 -9.10 6.42
C MET A 381 9.33 -9.58 6.83
N HIS A 382 9.85 -10.66 6.22
CA HIS A 382 11.22 -11.12 6.47
C HIS A 382 12.23 -10.01 6.23
N ILE A 383 12.16 -9.30 5.10
CA ILE A 383 13.07 -8.18 4.77
C ILE A 383 13.04 -7.12 5.88
N LYS A 384 11.84 -6.81 6.40
CA LYS A 384 11.68 -5.83 7.46
C LYS A 384 12.26 -6.30 8.80
N TYR A 385 12.06 -7.57 9.12
CA TYR A 385 12.60 -8.17 10.36
C TYR A 385 14.11 -8.38 10.30
N GLU A 386 14.67 -8.62 9.09
CA GLU A 386 16.13 -8.61 8.90
C GLU A 386 16.76 -7.25 9.21
N GLU A 387 16.07 -6.14 8.90
CA GLU A 387 16.49 -4.80 9.33
C GLU A 387 16.55 -4.69 10.86
N PHE A 388 15.51 -5.19 11.56
CA PHE A 388 15.48 -5.18 13.03
C PHE A 388 16.57 -6.05 13.65
N LEU A 389 16.89 -7.19 13.03
CA LEU A 389 18.02 -8.03 13.46
C LEU A 389 19.36 -7.33 13.26
N ALA A 390 19.56 -6.67 12.11
CA ALA A 390 20.77 -5.94 11.80
C ALA A 390 21.03 -4.75 12.75
N GLU A 391 19.97 -4.11 13.24
CA GLU A 391 20.02 -3.04 14.23
C GLU A 391 20.22 -3.54 15.68
N ASN A 392 20.19 -4.85 15.90
CA ASN A 392 20.20 -5.50 17.22
C ASN A 392 19.00 -5.10 18.11
N SER A 393 17.89 -4.68 17.51
CA SER A 393 16.63 -4.34 18.20
C SER A 393 15.66 -5.52 18.29
N LEU A 394 15.92 -6.60 17.54
CA LEU A 394 15.19 -7.87 17.56
C LEU A 394 16.16 -9.03 17.74
N SER A 395 15.74 -10.07 18.47
CA SER A 395 16.43 -11.36 18.58
C SER A 395 15.47 -12.50 18.29
N VAL A 396 15.92 -13.49 17.52
CA VAL A 396 15.16 -14.71 17.23
C VAL A 396 15.67 -15.82 18.14
N MET A 397 14.78 -16.33 19.01
CA MET A 397 15.09 -17.40 19.95
C MET A 397 14.63 -18.75 19.39
N ASP A 398 15.45 -19.77 19.55
CA ASP A 398 15.11 -21.12 19.08
C ASP A 398 13.87 -21.68 19.79
N GLY A 399 12.97 -22.30 19.03
CA GLY A 399 11.81 -22.98 19.56
C GLY A 399 10.47 -22.51 19.00
N THR A 400 9.41 -23.15 19.48
CA THR A 400 8.02 -22.84 19.10
C THR A 400 7.39 -21.78 19.99
N VAL A 401 7.89 -21.63 21.22
CA VAL A 401 7.46 -20.68 22.25
C VAL A 401 8.71 -20.10 22.88
N LEU A 402 8.67 -18.84 23.28
CA LEU A 402 9.79 -18.18 23.95
C LEU A 402 10.03 -18.78 25.35
N ASP A 403 11.27 -19.20 25.59
CA ASP A 403 11.75 -19.53 26.94
C ASP A 403 12.09 -18.23 27.66
N MET A 404 11.30 -17.87 28.66
CA MET A 404 11.46 -16.61 29.40
C MET A 404 12.78 -16.54 30.17
N MET A 405 13.39 -17.69 30.53
CA MET A 405 14.67 -17.69 31.20
C MET A 405 15.82 -17.43 30.21
N ALA A 406 15.75 -18.00 29.03
CA ALA A 406 16.69 -17.68 27.95
C ALA A 406 16.57 -16.23 27.49
N VAL A 407 15.34 -15.68 27.40
CA VAL A 407 15.09 -14.26 27.14
C VAL A 407 15.72 -13.38 28.22
N PHE A 408 15.61 -13.77 29.49
CA PHE A 408 16.21 -13.04 30.60
C PHE A 408 17.73 -13.02 30.48
N ASP A 409 18.37 -14.15 30.21
CA ASP A 409 19.84 -14.25 30.09
C ASP A 409 20.39 -13.39 28.94
N ASP A 410 19.69 -13.38 27.77
CA ASP A 410 20.08 -12.54 26.63
C ASP A 410 19.86 -11.03 26.93
N LEU A 411 18.75 -10.70 27.59
CA LEU A 411 18.47 -9.32 27.99
C LEU A 411 19.48 -8.79 28.99
N ASP A 412 19.83 -9.59 29.99
CA ASP A 412 20.82 -9.20 31.00
C ASP A 412 22.21 -8.97 30.37
N ALA A 413 22.61 -9.86 29.46
CA ALA A 413 23.82 -9.67 28.67
C ALA A 413 23.74 -8.41 27.79
N PHE A 414 22.59 -8.14 27.16
CA PHE A 414 22.39 -6.93 26.35
C PHE A 414 22.51 -5.64 27.21
N ILE A 415 21.90 -5.63 28.38
CA ILE A 415 21.99 -4.49 29.33
C ILE A 415 23.42 -4.28 29.77
N ALA A 416 24.14 -5.36 30.09
CA ALA A 416 25.53 -5.31 30.52
C ALA A 416 26.46 -4.82 29.39
N ASP A 417 26.31 -5.31 28.17
CA ASP A 417 27.09 -4.90 27.00
C ASP A 417 26.85 -3.41 26.62
N ALA A 418 25.61 -2.95 26.75
CA ALA A 418 25.23 -1.56 26.54
C ALA A 418 25.58 -0.65 27.74
N GLU A 419 25.98 -1.23 28.89
CA GLU A 419 26.20 -0.56 30.16
C GLU A 419 25.06 0.38 30.57
N TYR A 420 23.79 -0.07 30.40
CA TYR A 420 22.63 0.72 30.79
C TYR A 420 22.43 0.67 32.30
N ASP A 421 22.20 1.84 32.91
CA ASP A 421 21.94 1.98 34.35
C ASP A 421 20.39 1.96 34.57
N VAL A 422 19.82 0.75 34.68
CA VAL A 422 18.36 0.56 34.86
C VAL A 422 17.97 0.89 36.30
N ARG A 423 17.29 2.03 36.51
CA ARG A 423 16.90 2.54 37.82
C ARG A 423 15.53 2.07 38.28
N CYS A 424 14.62 1.82 37.36
CA CYS A 424 13.27 1.29 37.65
C CYS A 424 12.72 0.49 36.47
N VAL A 425 11.72 -0.37 36.78
CA VAL A 425 11.11 -1.27 35.83
C VAL A 425 9.59 -1.16 35.93
N GLY A 426 8.91 -0.93 34.78
CA GLY A 426 7.46 -1.00 34.64
C GLY A 426 7.05 -2.27 33.90
N TYR A 427 6.00 -2.94 34.31
CA TYR A 427 5.57 -4.17 33.67
C TYR A 427 4.07 -4.45 33.78
N ASP A 428 3.49 -5.06 32.72
CA ASP A 428 2.17 -5.66 32.82
C ASP A 428 2.25 -6.99 33.64
N PRO A 429 1.43 -7.15 34.69
CA PRO A 429 1.40 -8.37 35.48
C PRO A 429 1.09 -9.66 34.72
N TYR A 430 0.51 -9.57 33.53
CA TYR A 430 0.15 -10.73 32.74
C TYR A 430 1.41 -11.48 32.26
N ASN A 431 1.52 -12.76 32.61
CA ASN A 431 2.66 -13.63 32.30
C ASN A 431 4.04 -13.22 32.92
N ALA A 432 4.14 -12.14 33.70
CA ALA A 432 5.42 -11.60 34.15
C ALA A 432 5.98 -12.21 35.44
N LYS A 433 5.21 -13.05 36.15
CA LYS A 433 5.55 -13.50 37.52
C LYS A 433 6.94 -14.13 37.64
N GLU A 434 7.31 -15.04 36.76
CA GLU A 434 8.59 -15.77 36.82
C GLU A 434 9.76 -14.86 36.45
N PHE A 435 9.58 -14.04 35.41
CA PHE A 435 10.58 -13.08 34.96
C PHE A 435 10.89 -12.03 36.02
N ILE A 436 9.86 -11.44 36.62
CA ILE A 436 10.01 -10.41 37.66
C ILE A 436 10.62 -10.99 38.94
N ALA A 437 10.23 -12.21 39.35
CA ALA A 437 10.83 -12.85 40.52
C ALA A 437 12.36 -13.06 40.36
N ARG A 438 12.79 -13.39 39.13
CA ARG A 438 14.22 -13.48 38.83
C ARG A 438 14.89 -12.11 38.81
N TRP A 439 14.24 -11.11 38.18
CA TRP A 439 14.74 -9.75 38.19
C TRP A 439 14.95 -9.21 39.61
N GLU A 440 13.97 -9.39 40.51
CA GLU A 440 14.04 -9.03 41.93
C GLU A 440 15.20 -9.73 42.64
N SER A 441 15.42 -11.00 42.33
CA SER A 441 16.50 -11.79 42.92
C SER A 441 17.89 -11.30 42.52
N GLU A 442 18.08 -10.83 41.29
CA GLU A 442 19.37 -10.44 40.75
C GLU A 442 19.66 -8.92 40.92
N ASN A 443 18.60 -8.08 40.78
CA ASN A 443 18.72 -6.62 40.78
C ASN A 443 18.12 -5.95 42.05
N GLY A 444 17.46 -6.72 42.90
CA GLY A 444 16.79 -6.19 44.11
C GLY A 444 15.33 -5.77 43.84
N PRO A 445 14.56 -5.53 44.92
CA PRO A 445 13.09 -5.30 44.81
C PRO A 445 12.71 -3.83 44.59
N PHE A 446 13.64 -2.92 44.41
CA PHE A 446 13.34 -1.49 44.33
C PHE A 446 13.04 -1.05 42.90
N GLY A 447 12.12 -0.06 42.76
CA GLY A 447 11.80 0.54 41.51
C GLY A 447 10.96 -0.34 40.54
N ILE A 448 10.32 -1.40 41.05
CA ILE A 448 9.52 -2.33 40.25
C ILE A 448 8.05 -1.97 40.37
N GLU A 449 7.46 -1.50 39.27
CA GLU A 449 6.12 -0.95 39.22
C GLU A 449 5.16 -1.81 38.37
N LYS A 450 4.02 -2.14 38.92
CA LYS A 450 2.96 -2.83 38.19
C LYS A 450 2.13 -1.84 37.39
N VAL A 451 2.10 -2.00 36.09
CA VAL A 451 1.28 -1.20 35.18
C VAL A 451 0.14 -2.09 34.68
N ILE A 452 -1.06 -1.89 35.23
CA ILE A 452 -2.24 -2.67 34.82
C ILE A 452 -2.76 -2.08 33.52
N GLN A 453 -2.74 -2.87 32.45
CA GLN A 453 -3.26 -2.44 31.14
C GLN A 453 -4.78 -2.19 31.22
N GLY A 454 -5.21 -0.98 30.82
CA GLY A 454 -6.60 -0.59 30.79
C GLY A 454 -6.80 0.91 30.57
N SER A 455 -7.94 1.30 30.00
CA SER A 455 -8.21 2.70 29.62
C SER A 455 -8.08 3.72 30.78
N LYS A 456 -8.31 3.30 32.02
CA LYS A 456 -8.17 4.18 33.19
C LYS A 456 -6.71 4.44 33.59
N THR A 457 -5.84 3.44 33.45
CA THR A 457 -4.43 3.51 33.82
C THR A 457 -3.55 4.04 32.70
N GLU A 458 -3.85 3.68 31.47
CA GLU A 458 -3.07 4.07 30.29
C GLU A 458 -3.38 5.49 29.79
N SER A 459 -4.58 6.03 30.02
CA SER A 459 -5.07 7.25 29.38
C SER A 459 -4.17 8.47 29.63
N VAL A 460 -3.68 8.66 30.86
CA VAL A 460 -2.81 9.81 31.19
C VAL A 460 -1.40 9.62 30.63
N PRO A 461 -0.71 8.48 30.86
CA PRO A 461 0.61 8.22 30.28
C PRO A 461 0.60 8.31 28.75
N LEU A 462 -0.42 7.75 28.09
CA LEU A 462 -0.56 7.84 26.64
C LEU A 462 -0.73 9.27 26.15
N GLY A 463 -1.50 10.08 26.85
CA GLY A 463 -1.66 11.50 26.50
C GLY A 463 -0.36 12.29 26.58
N GLU A 464 0.47 11.99 27.60
CA GLU A 464 1.79 12.61 27.79
C GLU A 464 2.80 12.12 26.75
N LEU A 465 2.86 10.81 26.48
CA LEU A 465 3.71 10.25 25.43
C LEU A 465 3.31 10.79 24.04
N LYS A 466 2.01 10.95 23.79
CA LYS A 466 1.52 11.56 22.55
C LYS A 466 2.04 12.99 22.39
N LYS A 467 1.97 13.79 23.44
CA LYS A 467 2.49 15.17 23.43
C LYS A 467 4.00 15.19 23.18
N LEU A 468 4.77 14.33 23.87
CA LEU A 468 6.21 14.20 23.65
C LEU A 468 6.53 13.79 22.20
N SER A 469 5.72 12.92 21.63
CA SER A 469 5.86 12.48 20.24
C SER A 469 5.57 13.61 19.24
N GLU A 470 4.49 14.37 19.44
CA GLU A 470 4.12 15.55 18.63
C GLU A 470 5.21 16.63 18.66
N GLU A 471 5.85 16.83 19.83
CA GLU A 471 6.98 17.76 20.02
C GLU A 471 8.31 17.18 19.55
N ARG A 472 8.33 15.95 18.99
CA ARG A 472 9.54 15.23 18.55
C ARG A 472 10.56 15.03 19.67
N MET A 473 10.10 14.86 20.91
CA MET A 473 10.90 14.66 22.12
C MET A 473 11.09 13.19 22.50
N LEU A 474 10.54 12.24 21.78
CA LEU A 474 10.85 10.81 21.86
C LEU A 474 11.91 10.48 20.81
N LEU A 475 13.17 10.36 21.25
CA LEU A 475 14.33 10.28 20.38
C LEU A 475 14.74 8.82 20.16
N PHE A 476 14.18 8.16 19.17
CA PHE A 476 14.51 6.80 18.75
C PHE A 476 15.15 6.80 17.36
N ASP A 477 15.99 5.81 17.06
CA ASP A 477 16.65 5.61 15.77
C ASP A 477 16.40 4.21 15.18
N GLU A 478 15.66 3.36 15.90
CA GLU A 478 15.41 1.97 15.53
C GLU A 478 14.16 1.82 14.65
N ALA A 479 14.30 1.06 13.57
CA ALA A 479 13.21 0.80 12.63
C ALA A 479 12.04 0.03 13.27
N ILE A 480 12.31 -0.82 14.27
CA ILE A 480 11.26 -1.57 14.98
C ILE A 480 10.38 -0.64 15.83
N MET A 481 10.94 0.42 16.43
CA MET A 481 10.13 1.41 17.16
C MET A 481 9.22 2.18 16.21
N ALA A 482 9.75 2.65 15.07
CA ALA A 482 8.96 3.27 14.01
C ALA A 482 7.82 2.35 13.52
N PHE A 483 8.13 1.07 13.32
CA PHE A 483 7.18 0.06 12.88
C PHE A 483 6.06 -0.16 13.90
N THR A 484 6.39 -0.32 15.18
CA THR A 484 5.38 -0.55 16.23
C THR A 484 4.54 0.69 16.51
N MET A 485 5.12 1.89 16.47
CA MET A 485 4.38 3.15 16.55
C MET A 485 3.38 3.29 15.41
N GLY A 486 3.77 2.93 14.19
CA GLY A 486 2.92 2.97 13.00
C GLY A 486 1.71 2.02 13.05
N HIS A 487 1.70 1.04 13.96
CA HIS A 487 0.58 0.11 14.15
C HIS A 487 -0.32 0.46 15.34
N CYS A 488 0.09 1.44 16.17
CA CYS A 488 -0.67 1.81 17.35
C CYS A 488 -1.97 2.53 16.98
N MET A 489 -3.06 2.04 17.56
CA MET A 489 -4.37 2.69 17.56
C MET A 489 -4.76 3.05 18.98
N ALA A 490 -5.63 4.03 19.16
CA ALA A 490 -6.22 4.35 20.45
C ALA A 490 -7.72 4.07 20.43
N ALA A 491 -8.18 3.18 21.27
CA ALA A 491 -9.61 3.08 21.58
C ALA A 491 -9.96 4.05 22.70
N GLN A 492 -11.08 4.73 22.57
CA GLN A 492 -11.62 5.63 23.58
C GLN A 492 -12.85 4.98 24.21
N ASP A 493 -12.91 4.95 25.55
CA ASP A 493 -14.11 4.51 26.26
C ASP A 493 -15.17 5.64 26.34
N THR A 494 -16.33 5.32 26.87
CA THR A 494 -17.46 6.27 27.03
C THR A 494 -17.14 7.47 27.93
N ASN A 495 -16.07 7.41 28.72
CA ASN A 495 -15.61 8.49 29.60
C ASN A 495 -14.45 9.29 28.99
N GLY A 496 -14.07 8.99 27.75
CA GLY A 496 -12.98 9.66 27.06
C GLY A 496 -11.58 9.12 27.39
N ASN A 497 -11.46 8.08 28.22
CA ASN A 497 -10.18 7.46 28.50
C ASN A 497 -9.67 6.66 27.29
N ARG A 498 -8.38 6.70 27.05
CA ARG A 498 -7.72 6.05 25.92
C ARG A 498 -6.93 4.83 26.35
N LYS A 499 -6.90 3.82 25.49
CA LYS A 499 -6.02 2.66 25.65
C LYS A 499 -5.42 2.29 24.29
N LEU A 500 -4.18 1.78 24.30
CA LEU A 500 -3.54 1.25 23.10
C LEU A 500 -4.25 -0.02 22.63
N MET A 501 -4.35 -0.13 21.31
CA MET A 501 -4.83 -1.35 20.67
C MET A 501 -4.20 -1.49 19.28
N LYS A 502 -4.19 -2.71 18.77
CA LYS A 502 -3.85 -3.06 17.39
C LYS A 502 -5.13 -3.32 16.60
N LYS A 503 -5.13 -2.96 15.32
CA LYS A 503 -6.27 -3.17 14.42
C LYS A 503 -6.45 -4.64 14.06
N ARG A 504 -5.33 -5.37 13.94
CA ARG A 504 -5.30 -6.79 13.59
C ARG A 504 -4.38 -7.52 14.57
N HIS A 505 -4.66 -8.79 14.79
CA HIS A 505 -3.84 -9.63 15.67
C HIS A 505 -2.37 -9.73 15.23
N GLU A 506 -2.10 -9.58 13.95
CA GLU A 506 -0.77 -9.69 13.35
C GLU A 506 0.05 -8.39 13.44
N GLU A 507 -0.57 -7.25 13.74
CA GLU A 507 0.11 -5.97 13.94
C GLU A 507 0.80 -5.95 15.30
N LYS A 508 2.02 -5.45 15.36
CA LYS A 508 2.85 -5.41 16.56
C LYS A 508 2.87 -4.01 17.14
N ILE A 509 2.53 -3.89 18.42
CA ILE A 509 2.56 -2.63 19.20
C ILE A 509 3.37 -2.77 20.49
N ASP A 510 3.96 -3.93 20.71
CA ASP A 510 4.50 -4.38 21.99
C ASP A 510 5.65 -3.47 22.48
N ALA A 511 6.53 -2.99 21.57
CA ALA A 511 7.59 -2.06 21.95
C ALA A 511 7.04 -0.71 22.46
N VAL A 512 5.88 -0.25 21.93
CA VAL A 512 5.21 0.96 22.43
C VAL A 512 4.49 0.71 23.74
N ALA A 513 3.90 -0.47 23.94
CA ALA A 513 3.31 -0.86 25.22
C ALA A 513 4.40 -0.89 26.30
N ALA A 514 5.53 -1.52 26.03
CA ALA A 514 6.70 -1.50 26.91
C ALA A 514 7.23 -0.06 27.13
N MET A 515 7.22 0.81 26.11
CA MET A 515 7.60 2.23 26.28
C MET A 515 6.67 2.95 27.28
N MET A 516 5.37 2.68 27.20
CA MET A 516 4.40 3.23 28.14
C MET A 516 4.66 2.75 29.56
N ASP A 517 4.94 1.46 29.74
CA ASP A 517 5.27 0.88 31.05
C ASP A 517 6.55 1.48 31.65
N ALA A 518 7.60 1.68 30.80
CA ALA A 518 8.81 2.40 31.19
C ALA A 518 8.52 3.83 31.64
N TYR A 519 7.65 4.52 30.93
CA TYR A 519 7.30 5.92 31.24
C TYR A 519 6.54 6.02 32.57
N VAL A 520 5.62 5.08 32.85
CA VAL A 520 4.92 5.02 34.16
C VAL A 520 5.90 4.76 35.29
N ALA A 521 6.81 3.79 35.14
CA ALA A 521 7.84 3.51 36.14
C ALA A 521 8.75 4.72 36.40
N TYR A 522 9.19 5.40 35.35
CA TYR A 522 9.95 6.64 35.45
C TYR A 522 9.21 7.71 36.28
N LYS A 523 7.92 7.92 36.00
CA LYS A 523 7.11 8.93 36.70
C LYS A 523 6.97 8.64 38.19
N LEU A 524 6.86 7.37 38.57
CA LEU A 524 6.73 6.93 39.96
C LEU A 524 8.07 6.98 40.71
N ASN A 525 9.20 6.91 40.02
CA ASN A 525 10.53 6.82 40.58
C ASN A 525 11.45 8.00 40.16
N ARG A 526 10.89 9.19 39.94
CA ARG A 526 11.63 10.37 39.43
C ARG A 526 12.87 10.71 40.26
N GLU A 527 12.78 10.57 41.61
CA GLU A 527 13.86 10.84 42.52
C GLU A 527 15.10 9.97 42.26
N ALA A 528 14.95 8.79 41.67
CA ALA A 528 16.07 7.94 41.29
C ALA A 528 16.90 8.49 40.12
N PHE A 529 16.42 9.50 39.40
CA PHE A 529 17.08 10.11 38.26
C PHE A 529 17.63 11.51 38.52
N GLU A 530 17.34 12.08 39.69
CA GLU A 530 17.95 13.31 40.22
C GLU A 530 19.28 13.00 40.96
#